data_8f647d11582f29e1cabf55ce6ff54bfa
#
_entry.id   8f647d11582f29e1cabf55ce6ff54bfa
#
_cell.length_a   1.000
_cell.length_b   1.000
_cell.length_c   1.000
_cell.angle_alpha   90.00
_cell.angle_beta   90.00
_cell.angle_gamma   90.00
#
_symmetry.space_group_name_H-M   'P 1'
#
loop_
_entity.id
_entity.type
_entity.pdbx_description
1 polymer ?
#
loop_
_entity_poly.entity_id
_entity_poly.type
_entity_poly.pdbx_seq_one_letter_code
_entity_poly.pdbx_strand_id
1 'polypeptide(L)'
;PLNCNSTRPISSLRDDSECIGDVFSKAGYDCAYFGKLHADFPTPNDPENPGQYVETQRPVWDAYTPKEQRHGFNYWYSYGTFDEHKNPHYWDTDGKRHDPKEWSPLHESGKVVSYLKNEGNVRDTKKPFFIMVGMNPPHSPYRSLNDCKEQDFNLYKDQPLDSLLIRPNVDLNMKKAESVRY
;
A
#
# COMPACT_ATOMS: atom_id res chain seq x y z
N PRO A 1 18.49 4.23 -4.99
CA PRO A 1 17.62 5.27 -4.42
C PRO A 1 17.88 6.66 -5.01
N LEU A 2 19.15 7.08 -5.17
CA LEU A 2 19.48 8.41 -5.69
C LEU A 2 18.98 8.62 -7.12
N ASN A 3 19.02 7.61 -7.96
CA ASN A 3 18.60 7.70 -9.35
C ASN A 3 17.09 7.89 -9.52
N CYS A 4 16.29 7.36 -8.59
CA CYS A 4 14.84 7.47 -8.61
C CYS A 4 14.27 8.48 -7.59
N ASN A 5 15.14 9.19 -6.88
CA ASN A 5 14.80 10.17 -5.82
C ASN A 5 14.10 9.57 -4.58
N SER A 6 13.97 8.27 -4.46
CA SER A 6 13.35 7.62 -3.29
C SER A 6 14.36 7.51 -2.13
N THR A 7 14.81 8.65 -1.60
CA THR A 7 15.86 8.73 -0.56
C THR A 7 15.32 8.96 0.84
N ARG A 8 14.08 9.39 0.97
CA ARG A 8 13.40 9.69 2.24
C ARG A 8 11.94 9.23 2.18
N PRO A 9 11.30 8.99 3.33
CA PRO A 9 9.87 8.63 3.38
C PRO A 9 8.93 9.67 2.76
N ILE A 10 9.41 10.89 2.56
CA ILE A 10 8.66 12.01 1.99
C ILE A 10 9.11 12.37 0.56
N SER A 11 9.89 11.51 -0.09
CA SER A 11 10.35 11.75 -1.46
C SER A 11 9.41 11.09 -2.47
N SER A 12 9.15 11.77 -3.57
CA SER A 12 8.48 11.18 -4.73
C SER A 12 9.48 10.49 -5.64
N LEU A 13 9.01 9.50 -6.38
CA LEU A 13 9.74 8.99 -7.53
C LEU A 13 9.90 10.12 -8.56
N ARG A 14 10.99 10.09 -9.30
CA ARG A 14 11.18 11.01 -10.42
C ARG A 14 10.31 10.56 -11.58
N ASP A 15 9.69 11.52 -12.25
CA ASP A 15 8.82 11.26 -13.40
C ASP A 15 9.59 10.63 -14.59
N ASP A 16 10.90 10.90 -14.69
CA ASP A 16 11.79 10.35 -15.73
C ASP A 16 12.46 9.02 -15.33
N SER A 17 12.12 8.45 -14.16
CA SER A 17 12.65 7.17 -13.73
C SER A 17 11.93 6.03 -14.44
N GLU A 18 12.67 5.10 -15.04
CA GLU A 18 12.08 3.87 -15.52
C GLU A 18 11.86 2.89 -14.37
N CYS A 19 10.59 2.61 -14.07
CA CYS A 19 10.16 1.70 -13.04
C CYS A 19 9.73 0.34 -13.61
N ILE A 20 9.55 -0.64 -12.74
CA ILE A 20 9.18 -2.01 -13.17
C ILE A 20 7.87 -2.04 -13.97
N GLY A 21 6.89 -1.21 -13.59
CA GLY A 21 5.63 -1.13 -14.32
C GLY A 21 5.81 -0.58 -15.74
N ASP A 22 6.73 0.38 -15.95
CA ASP A 22 7.05 0.90 -17.27
C ASP A 22 7.66 -0.19 -18.16
N VAL A 23 8.56 -1.01 -17.60
CA VAL A 23 9.20 -2.11 -18.32
C VAL A 23 8.17 -3.14 -18.77
N PHE A 24 7.28 -3.57 -17.87
CA PHE A 24 6.23 -4.53 -18.21
C PHE A 24 5.20 -3.94 -19.18
N SER A 25 4.81 -2.69 -18.99
CA SER A 25 3.89 -1.99 -19.88
C SER A 25 4.46 -1.90 -21.31
N LYS A 26 5.74 -1.51 -21.45
CA LYS A 26 6.45 -1.50 -22.74
C LYS A 26 6.57 -2.88 -23.38
N ALA A 27 6.66 -3.93 -22.56
CA ALA A 27 6.65 -5.32 -23.00
C ALA A 27 5.25 -5.84 -23.38
N GLY A 28 4.22 -5.00 -23.32
CA GLY A 28 2.86 -5.33 -23.74
C GLY A 28 1.97 -5.96 -22.67
N TYR A 29 2.37 -5.90 -21.41
CA TYR A 29 1.56 -6.37 -20.28
C TYR A 29 0.47 -5.36 -19.90
N ASP A 30 -0.63 -5.89 -19.39
CA ASP A 30 -1.64 -5.11 -18.67
C ASP A 30 -1.21 -5.02 -17.20
N CYS A 31 -0.92 -3.81 -16.72
CA CYS A 31 -0.24 -3.60 -15.45
C CYS A 31 -1.20 -3.03 -14.39
N ALA A 32 -1.26 -3.67 -13.22
CA ALA A 32 -2.13 -3.26 -12.12
C ALA A 32 -1.37 -3.08 -10.81
N TYR A 33 -1.72 -2.03 -10.07
CA TYR A 33 -1.19 -1.76 -8.73
C TYR A 33 -2.33 -1.73 -7.69
N PHE A 34 -2.10 -2.39 -6.56
CA PHE A 34 -3.05 -2.44 -5.44
C PHE A 34 -2.36 -2.14 -4.11
N GLY A 35 -3.08 -1.45 -3.23
CA GLY A 35 -2.65 -1.23 -1.86
C GLY A 35 -1.75 -0.01 -1.66
N LYS A 36 -0.89 -0.06 -0.65
CA LYS A 36 -0.08 1.08 -0.21
C LYS A 36 1.06 1.39 -1.19
N LEU A 37 1.20 2.66 -1.55
CA LEU A 37 2.36 3.18 -2.27
C LEU A 37 3.09 4.21 -1.39
N HIS A 38 4.28 3.86 -0.92
CA HIS A 38 5.12 4.76 -0.12
C HIS A 38 6.29 5.31 -0.97
N ALA A 39 5.98 5.76 -2.16
CA ALA A 39 6.97 6.28 -3.10
C ALA A 39 6.55 7.64 -3.70
N ASP A 40 5.44 8.20 -3.22
CA ASP A 40 4.99 9.54 -3.58
C ASP A 40 5.19 10.49 -2.42
N PHE A 41 5.53 11.72 -2.74
CA PHE A 41 5.53 12.80 -1.75
C PHE A 41 4.13 12.86 -1.12
N PRO A 42 4.04 12.85 0.22
CA PRO A 42 2.76 13.00 0.89
C PRO A 42 2.25 14.40 0.63
N THR A 43 1.59 14.59 -0.49
CA THR A 43 0.85 15.81 -0.77
C THR A 43 -0.46 15.74 -0.02
N PRO A 44 -0.90 16.82 0.60
CA PRO A 44 -2.26 16.91 1.09
C PRO A 44 -3.18 16.75 -0.12
N ASN A 45 -3.88 15.62 -0.20
CA ASN A 45 -4.90 15.43 -1.20
C ASN A 45 -6.20 16.09 -0.75
N ASP A 46 -6.80 16.83 -1.65
CA ASP A 46 -8.19 17.23 -1.51
C ASP A 46 -9.08 15.99 -1.70
N PRO A 47 -9.84 15.53 -0.68
CA PRO A 47 -10.71 14.37 -0.83
C PRO A 47 -11.82 14.57 -1.87
N GLU A 48 -12.20 15.81 -2.15
CA GLU A 48 -13.23 16.16 -3.13
C GLU A 48 -12.64 16.27 -4.54
N ASN A 49 -11.33 16.58 -4.63
CA ASN A 49 -10.62 16.74 -5.90
C ASN A 49 -9.31 15.96 -5.86
N PRO A 50 -9.32 14.63 -6.03
CA PRO A 50 -8.14 13.79 -6.00
C PRO A 50 -7.05 14.30 -6.97
N GLY A 51 -5.81 14.36 -6.49
CA GLY A 51 -4.69 14.92 -7.23
C GLY A 51 -4.50 16.44 -7.10
N GLN A 52 -5.41 17.12 -6.44
CA GLN A 52 -5.26 18.53 -6.12
C GLN A 52 -4.46 18.70 -4.81
N TYR A 53 -3.55 19.68 -4.82
CA TYR A 53 -2.82 20.06 -3.61
C TYR A 53 -3.74 20.90 -2.69
N VAL A 54 -3.85 20.48 -1.44
CA VAL A 54 -4.48 21.27 -0.39
C VAL A 54 -3.38 21.83 0.50
N GLU A 55 -3.27 23.15 0.58
CA GLU A 55 -2.31 23.80 1.45
C GLU A 55 -2.70 23.55 2.92
N THR A 56 -1.98 22.65 3.58
CA THR A 56 -2.14 22.37 5.00
C THR A 56 -0.81 22.61 5.71
N GLN A 57 -0.86 23.01 6.98
CA GLN A 57 0.35 23.17 7.78
C GLN A 57 1.00 21.85 8.18
N ARG A 58 0.39 20.71 7.87
CA ARG A 58 0.92 19.37 8.16
C ARG A 58 0.80 18.51 6.93
N PRO A 59 1.84 17.76 6.55
CA PRO A 59 1.75 16.77 5.51
C PRO A 59 0.64 15.77 5.87
N VAL A 60 -0.31 15.58 4.99
CA VAL A 60 -1.26 14.49 5.09
C VAL A 60 -0.60 13.28 4.44
N TRP A 61 -0.39 12.23 5.23
CA TRP A 61 0.23 10.98 4.78
C TRP A 61 -0.76 10.16 3.94
N ASP A 62 -1.30 10.81 2.94
CA ASP A 62 -2.40 10.29 2.18
C ASP A 62 -2.33 10.90 0.77
N ALA A 63 -1.71 10.20 -0.14
CA ALA A 63 -1.47 10.70 -1.47
C ALA A 63 -2.29 9.93 -2.51
N TYR A 64 -3.03 10.68 -3.31
CA TYR A 64 -3.52 10.21 -4.59
C TYR A 64 -2.38 10.31 -5.61
N THR A 65 -2.12 9.23 -6.32
CA THR A 65 -1.10 9.20 -7.35
C THR A 65 -1.72 9.55 -8.70
N PRO A 66 -1.41 10.72 -9.28
CA PRO A 66 -1.89 11.09 -10.60
C PRO A 66 -1.46 10.06 -11.65
N LYS A 67 -2.25 9.95 -12.71
CA LYS A 67 -2.04 8.95 -13.77
C LYS A 67 -0.62 9.00 -14.36
N GLU A 68 -0.08 10.19 -14.50
CA GLU A 68 1.23 10.47 -15.06
C GLU A 68 2.38 9.93 -14.20
N GLN A 69 2.13 9.74 -12.89
CA GLN A 69 3.12 9.28 -11.92
C GLN A 69 2.98 7.79 -11.56
N ARG A 70 2.13 7.06 -12.28
CA ARG A 70 1.88 5.62 -12.00
C ARG A 70 2.88 4.68 -12.68
N HIS A 71 3.87 5.20 -13.37
CA HIS A 71 4.99 4.44 -13.96
C HIS A 71 4.57 3.14 -14.64
N GLY A 72 3.67 3.26 -15.64
CA GLY A 72 3.23 2.13 -16.46
C GLY A 72 2.06 1.31 -15.92
N PHE A 73 1.59 1.58 -14.69
CA PHE A 73 0.40 0.93 -14.16
C PHE A 73 -0.87 1.59 -14.68
N ASN A 74 -1.63 0.89 -15.51
CA ASN A 74 -2.86 1.37 -16.12
C ASN A 74 -4.12 1.08 -15.28
N TYR A 75 -4.11 0.04 -14.45
CA TYR A 75 -5.12 -0.18 -13.42
C TYR A 75 -4.57 0.21 -12.05
N TRP A 76 -5.34 0.99 -11.30
CA TRP A 76 -4.91 1.57 -10.05
C TRP A 76 -5.97 1.42 -8.97
N TYR A 77 -5.59 0.87 -7.83
CA TYR A 77 -6.42 0.82 -6.64
C TYR A 77 -5.52 0.93 -5.42
N SER A 78 -5.19 2.15 -5.04
CA SER A 78 -4.07 2.41 -4.13
C SER A 78 -4.34 3.63 -3.24
N TYR A 79 -3.51 3.78 -2.24
CA TYR A 79 -3.39 4.94 -1.39
C TYR A 79 -1.91 5.23 -1.11
N GLY A 80 -1.63 6.39 -0.48
CA GLY A 80 -0.26 6.79 -0.16
C GLY A 80 0.30 6.10 1.09
N THR A 81 0.70 6.89 2.08
CA THR A 81 1.40 6.42 3.28
C THR A 81 0.51 6.27 4.51
N PHE A 82 -0.78 6.37 4.33
CA PHE A 82 -1.76 6.24 5.41
C PHE A 82 -1.73 4.84 6.04
N ASP A 83 -1.83 4.77 7.37
CA ASP A 83 -1.73 3.54 8.14
C ASP A 83 -3.03 3.26 8.90
N GLU A 84 -3.97 2.62 8.23
CA GLU A 84 -5.24 2.18 8.82
C GLU A 84 -5.60 0.80 8.26
N HIS A 85 -5.67 -0.19 9.14
CA HIS A 85 -5.84 -1.58 8.72
C HIS A 85 -7.29 -2.04 8.57
N LYS A 86 -8.22 -1.48 9.39
CA LYS A 86 -9.62 -1.93 9.42
C LYS A 86 -10.59 -1.01 8.70
N ASN A 87 -10.20 0.24 8.51
CA ASN A 87 -10.99 1.23 7.80
C ASN A 87 -10.11 1.94 6.77
N PRO A 88 -9.50 1.19 5.85
CA PRO A 88 -8.63 1.77 4.84
C PRO A 88 -9.44 2.62 3.86
N HIS A 89 -8.74 3.41 3.08
CA HIS A 89 -9.31 4.06 1.91
C HIS A 89 -8.39 3.85 0.71
N TYR A 90 -8.96 3.97 -0.46
CA TYR A 90 -8.27 3.80 -1.74
C TYR A 90 -8.80 4.78 -2.75
N TRP A 91 -7.96 5.17 -3.69
CA TRP A 91 -8.40 5.78 -4.95
C TRP A 91 -8.30 4.75 -6.06
N ASP A 92 -9.30 4.70 -6.90
CA ASP A 92 -9.30 3.85 -8.09
C ASP A 92 -8.62 4.53 -9.29
N THR A 93 -8.65 3.84 -10.41
CA THR A 93 -8.05 4.30 -11.67
C THR A 93 -8.52 5.69 -12.09
N ASP A 94 -9.78 6.01 -11.82
CA ASP A 94 -10.42 7.26 -12.23
C ASP A 94 -10.35 8.35 -11.16
N GLY A 95 -9.69 8.06 -10.02
CA GLY A 95 -9.51 8.98 -8.91
C GLY A 95 -10.71 9.03 -7.95
N LYS A 96 -11.65 8.08 -8.07
CA LYS A 96 -12.73 7.97 -7.11
C LYS A 96 -12.24 7.33 -5.81
N ARG A 97 -12.59 7.95 -4.69
CA ARG A 97 -12.28 7.42 -3.36
C ARG A 97 -13.26 6.33 -2.94
N HIS A 98 -12.72 5.31 -2.31
CA HIS A 98 -13.43 4.19 -1.70
C HIS A 98 -13.00 4.03 -0.25
N ASP A 99 -13.97 3.92 0.67
CA ASP A 99 -13.74 3.80 2.12
C ASP A 99 -14.36 2.48 2.64
N PRO A 100 -13.77 1.31 2.33
CA PRO A 100 -14.29 0.04 2.81
C PRO A 100 -14.16 -0.08 4.33
N LYS A 101 -15.13 -0.76 4.96
CA LYS A 101 -15.13 -1.07 6.39
C LYS A 101 -14.70 -2.53 6.60
N GLU A 102 -13.50 -2.83 6.18
CA GLU A 102 -12.99 -4.19 6.08
C GLU A 102 -11.49 -4.23 6.39
N TRP A 103 -11.00 -5.37 6.81
CA TRP A 103 -9.56 -5.63 6.95
C TRP A 103 -8.82 -5.44 5.62
N SER A 104 -7.85 -4.53 5.58
CA SER A 104 -7.22 -4.10 4.32
C SER A 104 -6.64 -5.24 3.48
N PRO A 105 -5.91 -6.25 4.03
CA PRO A 105 -5.43 -7.35 3.20
C PRO A 105 -6.54 -8.21 2.58
N LEU A 106 -7.67 -8.37 3.27
CA LEU A 106 -8.80 -9.12 2.73
C LEU A 106 -9.46 -8.34 1.59
N HIS A 107 -9.66 -7.03 1.80
CA HIS A 107 -10.21 -6.15 0.78
C HIS A 107 -9.32 -6.10 -0.48
N GLU A 108 -8.02 -5.89 -0.29
CA GLU A 108 -7.04 -5.84 -1.38
C GLU A 108 -6.98 -7.17 -2.15
N SER A 109 -6.97 -8.29 -1.44
CA SER A 109 -7.03 -9.63 -2.05
C SER A 109 -8.30 -9.83 -2.88
N GLY A 110 -9.45 -9.35 -2.37
CA GLY A 110 -10.72 -9.36 -3.10
C GLY A 110 -10.63 -8.55 -4.39
N LYS A 111 -10.03 -7.36 -4.35
CA LYS A 111 -9.82 -6.51 -5.54
C LYS A 111 -8.90 -7.16 -6.57
N VAL A 112 -7.83 -7.80 -6.12
CA VAL A 112 -6.93 -8.57 -7.01
C VAL A 112 -7.68 -9.72 -7.68
N VAL A 113 -8.49 -10.46 -6.93
CA VAL A 113 -9.32 -11.56 -7.48
C VAL A 113 -10.31 -11.04 -8.52
N SER A 114 -10.99 -9.92 -8.23
CA SER A 114 -11.91 -9.27 -9.19
C SER A 114 -11.20 -8.86 -10.48
N TYR A 115 -10.00 -8.29 -10.37
CA TYR A 115 -9.18 -7.94 -11.52
C TYR A 115 -8.78 -9.18 -12.34
N LEU A 116 -8.33 -10.24 -11.67
CA LEU A 116 -7.96 -11.51 -12.34
C LEU A 116 -9.15 -12.13 -13.07
N LYS A 117 -10.34 -12.10 -12.49
CA LYS A 117 -11.60 -12.53 -13.11
C LYS A 117 -12.10 -11.58 -14.19
N ASN A 118 -11.47 -10.44 -14.34
CA ASN A 118 -11.88 -9.36 -15.24
C ASN A 118 -13.32 -8.86 -15.00
N GLU A 119 -13.72 -8.79 -13.74
CA GLU A 119 -15.01 -8.22 -13.35
C GLU A 119 -15.06 -6.75 -13.77
N GLY A 120 -16.13 -6.35 -14.44
CA GLY A 120 -16.28 -5.01 -15.00
C GLY A 120 -15.46 -4.74 -16.27
N ASN A 121 -14.84 -5.76 -16.87
CA ASN A 121 -14.02 -5.65 -18.10
C ASN A 121 -12.88 -4.61 -17.96
N VAL A 122 -12.23 -4.58 -16.80
CA VAL A 122 -11.18 -3.61 -16.45
C VAL A 122 -9.79 -3.97 -17.02
N ARG A 123 -9.64 -5.19 -17.57
CA ARG A 123 -8.38 -5.72 -18.06
C ARG A 123 -8.50 -6.19 -19.52
N ASP A 124 -7.48 -5.95 -20.31
CA ASP A 124 -7.36 -6.55 -21.65
C ASP A 124 -6.94 -8.03 -21.54
N THR A 125 -7.89 -8.94 -21.70
CA THR A 125 -7.67 -10.39 -21.57
C THR A 125 -6.79 -10.99 -22.69
N LYS A 126 -6.49 -10.24 -23.74
CA LYS A 126 -5.57 -10.63 -24.81
C LYS A 126 -4.10 -10.41 -24.46
N LYS A 127 -3.85 -9.62 -23.40
CA LYS A 127 -2.51 -9.33 -22.92
C LYS A 127 -2.18 -10.17 -21.69
N PRO A 128 -0.91 -10.53 -21.50
CA PRO A 128 -0.45 -10.99 -20.20
C PRO A 128 -0.62 -9.85 -19.19
N PHE A 129 -0.69 -10.18 -17.90
CA PHE A 129 -0.81 -9.17 -16.86
C PHE A 129 0.40 -9.15 -15.94
N PHE A 130 0.67 -7.99 -15.36
CA PHE A 130 1.62 -7.78 -14.29
C PHE A 130 0.91 -7.08 -13.12
N ILE A 131 0.97 -7.67 -11.93
CA ILE A 131 0.30 -7.15 -10.74
C ILE A 131 1.33 -6.92 -9.63
N MET A 132 1.28 -5.72 -9.03
CA MET A 132 1.93 -5.44 -7.75
C MET A 132 0.88 -5.21 -6.66
N VAL A 133 1.14 -5.77 -5.47
CA VAL A 133 0.28 -5.59 -4.30
C VAL A 133 1.14 -5.14 -3.13
N GLY A 134 0.92 -3.93 -2.67
CA GLY A 134 1.57 -3.34 -1.50
C GLY A 134 0.65 -3.43 -0.28
N MET A 135 0.59 -4.59 0.40
CA MET A 135 -0.20 -4.71 1.62
C MET A 135 0.44 -3.94 2.77
N ASN A 136 -0.37 -3.19 3.55
CA ASN A 136 0.16 -2.43 4.67
C ASN A 136 0.63 -3.33 5.84
N PRO A 137 -0.14 -4.29 6.36
CA PRO A 137 0.37 -5.19 7.39
C PRO A 137 1.54 -6.06 6.88
N PRO A 138 2.58 -6.27 7.69
CA PRO A 138 2.67 -6.05 9.15
C PRO A 138 3.20 -4.66 9.58
N HIS A 139 3.12 -3.63 8.76
CA HIS A 139 3.46 -2.26 9.17
C HIS A 139 2.56 -1.79 10.32
N SER A 140 3.03 -0.84 11.14
CA SER A 140 2.18 -0.21 12.17
C SER A 140 0.89 0.38 11.53
N PRO A 141 -0.22 0.54 12.30
CA PRO A 141 -0.36 0.34 13.74
C PRO A 141 -0.57 -1.14 14.14
N TYR A 142 -0.05 -1.50 15.32
CA TYR A 142 -0.25 -2.83 15.95
C TYR A 142 -0.32 -2.70 17.49
N ARG A 143 -0.99 -1.66 17.98
CA ARG A 143 -1.04 -1.32 19.41
C ARG A 143 -2.26 -1.88 20.13
N SER A 144 -3.26 -2.32 19.39
CA SER A 144 -4.54 -2.75 19.94
C SER A 144 -5.22 -3.78 19.03
N LEU A 145 -6.29 -4.38 19.55
CA LEU A 145 -7.19 -5.26 18.76
C LEU A 145 -7.87 -4.53 17.59
N ASN A 146 -7.82 -3.20 17.56
CA ASN A 146 -8.31 -2.45 16.40
C ASN A 146 -7.38 -2.52 15.19
N ASP A 147 -6.13 -2.94 15.41
CA ASP A 147 -5.09 -2.97 14.38
C ASP A 147 -4.92 -4.35 13.75
N CYS A 148 -5.63 -5.38 14.24
CA CYS A 148 -5.56 -6.74 13.75
C CYS A 148 -6.94 -7.43 13.78
N LYS A 149 -7.06 -8.59 13.18
CA LYS A 149 -8.23 -9.45 13.38
C LYS A 149 -8.14 -10.13 14.73
N GLU A 150 -9.22 -10.06 15.52
CA GLU A 150 -9.28 -10.68 16.84
C GLU A 150 -9.01 -12.20 16.81
N GLN A 151 -9.52 -12.88 15.80
CA GLN A 151 -9.27 -14.32 15.62
C GLN A 151 -7.78 -14.64 15.48
N ASP A 152 -7.02 -13.80 14.74
CA ASP A 152 -5.59 -14.01 14.50
C ASP A 152 -4.78 -13.68 15.77
N PHE A 153 -5.16 -12.62 16.49
CA PHE A 153 -4.59 -12.27 17.78
C PHE A 153 -4.79 -13.42 18.81
N ASN A 154 -5.98 -14.01 18.84
CA ASN A 154 -6.31 -15.09 19.78
C ASN A 154 -5.48 -16.36 19.60
N LEU A 155 -4.85 -16.55 18.42
CA LEU A 155 -3.92 -17.68 18.21
C LEU A 155 -2.62 -17.53 19.03
N TYR A 156 -2.25 -16.30 19.37
CA TYR A 156 -0.93 -15.99 19.94
C TYR A 156 -0.98 -15.34 21.33
N LYS A 157 -2.13 -14.78 21.75
CA LYS A 157 -2.25 -13.97 22.98
C LYS A 157 -1.77 -14.64 24.26
N ASP A 158 -1.93 -15.96 24.33
CA ASP A 158 -1.58 -16.77 25.51
C ASP A 158 -0.26 -17.53 25.32
N GLN A 159 0.43 -17.31 24.20
CA GLN A 159 1.72 -17.94 23.94
C GLN A 159 2.84 -17.18 24.67
N PRO A 160 3.78 -17.87 25.31
CA PRO A 160 4.97 -17.23 25.84
C PRO A 160 5.76 -16.52 24.73
N LEU A 161 6.20 -15.30 24.98
CA LEU A 161 6.93 -14.51 23.97
C LEU A 161 8.17 -15.26 23.44
N ASP A 162 8.89 -15.96 24.32
CA ASP A 162 10.08 -16.74 23.95
C ASP A 162 9.78 -17.86 22.97
N SER A 163 8.57 -18.41 23.00
CA SER A 163 8.14 -19.44 22.03
C SER A 163 7.84 -18.89 20.65
N LEU A 164 7.57 -17.58 20.55
CA LEU A 164 7.29 -16.89 19.30
C LEU A 164 8.56 -16.31 18.67
N LEU A 165 9.56 -15.99 19.46
CA LEU A 165 10.82 -15.38 19.04
C LEU A 165 11.88 -16.44 18.76
N ILE A 166 11.67 -17.22 17.72
CA ILE A 166 12.47 -18.43 17.41
C ILE A 166 13.84 -18.16 16.78
N ARG A 167 14.16 -16.92 16.43
CA ARG A 167 15.44 -16.59 15.82
C ARG A 167 16.54 -16.43 16.87
N PRO A 168 17.73 -17.04 16.70
CA PRO A 168 18.78 -17.01 17.73
C PRO A 168 19.42 -15.63 17.94
N ASN A 169 19.19 -14.68 17.05
CA ASN A 169 19.73 -13.33 17.12
C ASN A 169 18.72 -12.30 17.68
N VAL A 170 17.63 -12.75 18.29
CA VAL A 170 16.67 -11.86 18.96
C VAL A 170 17.22 -11.48 20.33
N ASP A 171 17.41 -10.18 20.56
CA ASP A 171 17.78 -9.65 21.87
C ASP A 171 16.49 -9.25 22.64
N LEU A 172 16.09 -10.10 23.58
CA LEU A 172 14.92 -9.86 24.44
C LEU A 172 15.10 -8.66 25.39
N ASN A 173 16.33 -8.20 25.58
CA ASN A 173 16.64 -7.05 26.43
C ASN A 173 16.65 -5.72 25.69
N MET A 174 16.41 -5.73 24.40
CA MET A 174 16.38 -4.50 23.60
C MET A 174 15.25 -3.57 24.07
N LYS A 175 15.65 -2.46 24.66
CA LYS A 175 14.73 -1.44 25.20
C LYS A 175 14.10 -0.53 24.15
N LYS A 176 14.52 -0.62 22.90
CA LYS A 176 13.92 0.20 21.83
C LYS A 176 12.59 -0.41 21.41
N ALA A 177 11.52 0.36 21.63
CA ALA A 177 10.15 -0.06 21.34
C ALA A 177 9.92 -0.57 19.90
N GLU A 178 10.76 -0.17 18.96
CA GLU A 178 10.72 -0.59 17.54
C GLU A 178 11.32 -1.97 17.33
N SER A 179 12.25 -2.42 18.14
CA SER A 179 12.93 -3.71 18.00
C SER A 179 12.22 -4.86 18.72
N VAL A 180 11.31 -4.55 19.64
CA VAL A 180 10.47 -5.53 20.35
C VAL A 180 9.15 -5.79 19.61
N ARG A 181 8.90 -5.09 18.51
CA ARG A 181 7.63 -5.13 17.77
C ARG A 181 7.69 -5.99 16.50
N TYR A 182 8.87 -6.50 16.14
CA TYR A 182 9.07 -7.34 14.96
C TYR A 182 9.51 -8.75 15.35
#